data_cb57350c0d53adde84242f94235a4911
#
_entry.id   cb57350c0d53adde84242f94235a4911
#
_cell.length_a   1.000
_cell.length_b   1.000
_cell.length_c   1.000
_cell.angle_alpha   90.00
_cell.angle_beta   90.00
_cell.angle_gamma   90.00
#
_symmetry.space_group_name_H-M   'P 1'
#
loop_
_entity.id
_entity.type
_entity.pdbx_description
1 polymer ?
#
loop_
_entity_poly.entity_id
_entity_poly.type
_entity_poly.pdbx_seq_one_letter_code
_entity_poly.pdbx_strand_id
1 'polypeptide(L)'
;MNVLIIGNGGREHALTYFIKNSPKIKDIYCIPGNAGTSKISKNINIDLNNFEKLREFINKNNIQIVIIGPEKPLVDGVVDFLESNQIKVFGPNKSASQLEGSKIFTKKICEKYQIPTAKFGVYHNQSHALEFLKNCKLPVVIKADGLAAGKGVYICKSYSDAKKAIEEIFKGKFGIAKEVLVEDFLDGEEMSFFVLCDNNSYKIFNTAQDHKRVFEGDKGKNTGGMGAYSPSRLYNYELEKKILNKIIDPTLDYLKIKNAKYIGFLYAGLMIKNNEPCLIEYNVRMGDPECQTILPLLNNDLLEVFENCTNGTLHNIKLDWKSEKSICIVVTSKGYPDSFDKNIPIKNLKNLSMVDNQYIYHAGTKLENEEYYSTGGRVLNFVSIDHNFELARKKIIEQIEKLNWKNGHYRKDIAYRAINNS
;
A
#
# COMPACT_ATOMS: atom_id res chain seq x y z
N MET A 1 -14.57 3.20 -22.26
CA MET A 1 -13.21 3.75 -22.08
C MET A 1 -12.18 2.64 -22.11
N ASN A 2 -10.97 2.93 -22.58
CA ASN A 2 -9.81 2.05 -22.41
C ASN A 2 -8.97 2.57 -21.25
N VAL A 3 -8.63 1.69 -20.32
CA VAL A 3 -7.93 2.02 -19.08
C VAL A 3 -6.64 1.21 -19.00
N LEU A 4 -5.57 1.85 -18.54
CA LEU A 4 -4.30 1.17 -18.23
C LEU A 4 -4.05 1.20 -16.73
N ILE A 5 -3.75 0.04 -16.15
CA ILE A 5 -3.32 -0.10 -14.75
C ILE A 5 -1.86 -0.55 -14.74
N ILE A 6 -1.01 0.21 -14.08
CA ILE A 6 0.41 -0.12 -13.90
C ILE A 6 0.59 -0.86 -12.58
N GLY A 7 1.22 -2.04 -12.64
CA GLY A 7 1.57 -2.89 -11.52
C GLY A 7 1.13 -4.35 -11.70
N ASN A 8 1.47 -5.20 -10.72
CA ASN A 8 1.25 -6.65 -10.78
C ASN A 8 0.92 -7.29 -9.43
N GLY A 9 0.66 -6.49 -8.41
CA GLY A 9 0.32 -6.96 -7.07
C GLY A 9 -1.15 -7.32 -6.89
N GLY A 10 -1.50 -7.72 -5.67
CA GLY A 10 -2.89 -7.95 -5.27
C GLY A 10 -3.73 -6.67 -5.35
N ARG A 11 -3.13 -5.54 -5.03
CA ARG A 11 -3.71 -4.19 -5.18
C ARG A 11 -4.15 -3.93 -6.62
N GLU A 12 -3.27 -4.16 -7.59
CA GLU A 12 -3.59 -3.92 -9.00
C GLU A 12 -4.65 -4.89 -9.51
N HIS A 13 -4.65 -6.14 -9.04
CA HIS A 13 -5.74 -7.07 -9.38
C HIS A 13 -7.08 -6.61 -8.80
N ALA A 14 -7.12 -6.14 -7.55
CA ALA A 14 -8.35 -5.59 -6.95
C ALA A 14 -8.83 -4.34 -7.70
N LEU A 15 -7.94 -3.39 -8.02
CA LEU A 15 -8.26 -2.22 -8.83
C LEU A 15 -8.86 -2.63 -10.18
N THR A 16 -8.22 -3.58 -10.88
CA THR A 16 -8.70 -4.09 -12.17
C THR A 16 -10.09 -4.70 -12.06
N TYR A 17 -10.33 -5.48 -11.00
CA TYR A 17 -11.61 -6.14 -10.76
C TYR A 17 -12.75 -5.13 -10.58
N PHE A 18 -12.56 -4.12 -9.73
CA PHE A 18 -13.61 -3.12 -9.47
C PHE A 18 -13.81 -2.17 -10.65
N ILE A 19 -12.75 -1.78 -11.37
CA ILE A 19 -12.86 -0.95 -12.58
C ILE A 19 -13.58 -1.69 -13.70
N LYS A 20 -13.36 -3.01 -13.84
CA LYS A 20 -14.03 -3.82 -14.87
C LYS A 20 -15.55 -3.81 -14.74
N ASN A 21 -16.08 -3.62 -13.54
CA ASN A 21 -17.52 -3.59 -13.30
C ASN A 21 -18.19 -2.28 -13.77
N SER A 22 -17.41 -1.26 -14.15
CA SER A 22 -17.95 -0.01 -14.69
C SER A 22 -18.58 -0.22 -16.06
N PRO A 23 -19.82 0.27 -16.29
CA PRO A 23 -20.45 0.22 -17.62
C PRO A 23 -19.73 1.06 -18.67
N LYS A 24 -18.82 1.95 -18.26
CA LYS A 24 -18.03 2.80 -19.17
C LYS A 24 -16.82 2.06 -19.76
N ILE A 25 -16.45 0.89 -19.23
CA ILE A 25 -15.26 0.15 -19.68
C ILE A 25 -15.50 -0.52 -21.03
N LYS A 26 -14.50 -0.34 -21.92
CA LYS A 26 -14.36 -1.12 -23.14
C LYS A 26 -13.23 -2.14 -23.00
N ASP A 27 -12.02 -1.67 -22.76
CA ASP A 27 -10.84 -2.52 -22.57
C ASP A 27 -10.03 -2.07 -21.36
N ILE A 28 -9.47 -3.05 -20.64
CA ILE A 28 -8.49 -2.82 -19.56
C ILE A 28 -7.17 -3.47 -19.96
N TYR A 29 -6.09 -2.74 -19.73
CA TYR A 29 -4.72 -3.20 -19.91
C TYR A 29 -4.01 -3.17 -18.56
N CYS A 30 -3.15 -4.17 -18.28
CA CYS A 30 -2.28 -4.18 -17.09
C CYS A 30 -0.81 -4.30 -17.50
N ILE A 31 0.07 -3.53 -16.91
CA ILE A 31 1.52 -3.58 -17.15
C ILE A 31 2.26 -3.77 -15.82
N PRO A 32 2.96 -4.89 -15.61
CA PRO A 32 2.91 -6.10 -16.44
C PRO A 32 1.70 -6.99 -16.14
N GLY A 33 0.95 -6.74 -15.02
CA GLY A 33 -0.12 -7.59 -14.54
C GLY A 33 0.36 -8.91 -13.93
N ASN A 34 -0.60 -9.78 -13.58
CA ASN A 34 -0.36 -11.10 -12.99
C ASN A 34 -1.35 -12.15 -13.53
N ALA A 35 -1.34 -13.37 -12.99
CA ALA A 35 -2.25 -14.42 -13.45
C ALA A 35 -3.74 -14.12 -13.23
N GLY A 36 -4.08 -13.30 -12.22
CA GLY A 36 -5.45 -12.89 -11.97
C GLY A 36 -5.91 -11.82 -12.95
N THR A 37 -5.09 -10.78 -13.16
CA THR A 37 -5.40 -9.70 -14.11
C THR A 37 -5.53 -10.23 -15.53
N SER A 38 -4.76 -11.27 -15.94
CA SER A 38 -4.86 -11.88 -17.27
C SER A 38 -6.22 -12.50 -17.60
N LYS A 39 -7.04 -12.77 -16.58
CA LYS A 39 -8.41 -13.30 -16.74
C LYS A 39 -9.45 -12.21 -16.98
N ILE A 40 -9.13 -10.97 -16.63
CA ILE A 40 -10.09 -9.85 -16.65
C ILE A 40 -9.58 -8.62 -17.40
N SER A 41 -8.35 -8.65 -17.90
CA SER A 41 -7.69 -7.59 -18.66
C SER A 41 -6.67 -8.17 -19.64
N LYS A 42 -6.08 -7.29 -20.46
CA LYS A 42 -4.97 -7.62 -21.36
C LYS A 42 -3.65 -7.28 -20.67
N ASN A 43 -2.89 -8.29 -20.26
CA ASN A 43 -1.57 -8.08 -19.67
C ASN A 43 -0.54 -7.80 -20.76
N ILE A 44 0.27 -6.76 -20.57
CA ILE A 44 1.26 -6.29 -21.55
C ILE A 44 2.62 -6.17 -20.86
N ASN A 45 3.65 -6.68 -21.49
CA ASN A 45 5.00 -6.56 -20.98
C ASN A 45 5.71 -5.35 -21.61
N ILE A 46 5.83 -4.26 -20.87
CA ILE A 46 6.59 -3.06 -21.25
C ILE A 46 7.52 -2.72 -20.09
N ASP A 47 8.79 -2.41 -20.40
CA ASP A 47 9.73 -1.89 -19.41
C ASP A 47 9.28 -0.49 -18.97
N LEU A 48 8.87 -0.36 -17.73
CA LEU A 48 8.41 0.90 -17.13
C LEU A 48 9.51 1.95 -16.95
N ASN A 49 10.79 1.61 -17.19
CA ASN A 49 11.86 2.60 -17.27
C ASN A 49 11.88 3.32 -18.64
N ASN A 50 11.18 2.79 -19.63
CA ASN A 50 11.06 3.39 -20.97
C ASN A 50 9.70 4.07 -21.16
N PHE A 51 9.60 5.31 -20.71
CA PHE A 51 8.36 6.09 -20.76
C PHE A 51 7.88 6.35 -22.20
N GLU A 52 8.79 6.42 -23.19
CA GLU A 52 8.42 6.60 -24.59
C GLU A 52 7.65 5.40 -25.13
N LYS A 53 8.12 4.18 -24.89
CA LYS A 53 7.39 2.97 -25.26
C LYS A 53 6.03 2.87 -24.58
N LEU A 54 5.95 3.32 -23.33
CA LEU A 54 4.69 3.38 -22.61
C LEU A 54 3.72 4.37 -23.29
N ARG A 55 4.18 5.57 -23.66
CA ARG A 55 3.39 6.58 -24.37
C ARG A 55 2.90 6.06 -25.75
N GLU A 56 3.79 5.43 -26.53
CA GLU A 56 3.43 4.84 -27.83
C GLU A 56 2.32 3.78 -27.66
N PHE A 57 2.43 2.93 -26.64
CA PHE A 57 1.40 1.93 -26.34
C PHE A 57 0.07 2.59 -25.97
N ILE A 58 0.08 3.61 -25.12
CA ILE A 58 -1.10 4.37 -24.69
C ILE A 58 -1.81 4.97 -25.91
N ASN A 59 -1.09 5.65 -26.77
CA ASN A 59 -1.64 6.29 -27.97
C ASN A 59 -2.19 5.26 -28.95
N LYS A 60 -1.44 4.19 -29.24
CA LYS A 60 -1.87 3.11 -30.16
C LYS A 60 -3.17 2.44 -29.72
N ASN A 61 -3.40 2.31 -28.43
CA ASN A 61 -4.57 1.64 -27.86
C ASN A 61 -5.67 2.61 -27.41
N ASN A 62 -5.54 3.90 -27.71
CA ASN A 62 -6.49 4.95 -27.32
C ASN A 62 -6.87 4.84 -25.84
N ILE A 63 -5.87 4.80 -24.94
CA ILE A 63 -6.08 4.74 -23.50
C ILE A 63 -6.44 6.13 -22.99
N GLN A 64 -7.58 6.26 -22.28
CA GLN A 64 -8.10 7.52 -21.79
C GLN A 64 -7.63 7.88 -20.40
N ILE A 65 -7.26 6.88 -19.57
CA ILE A 65 -6.77 7.10 -18.22
C ILE A 65 -5.75 6.03 -17.84
N VAL A 66 -4.66 6.47 -17.20
CA VAL A 66 -3.63 5.59 -16.63
C VAL A 66 -3.71 5.64 -15.11
N ILE A 67 -3.72 4.48 -14.47
CA ILE A 67 -3.78 4.33 -13.01
C ILE A 67 -2.46 3.72 -12.53
N ILE A 68 -1.77 4.42 -11.65
CA ILE A 68 -0.48 3.96 -11.15
C ILE A 68 -0.68 3.25 -9.82
N GLY A 69 -0.42 1.95 -9.78
CA GLY A 69 -0.53 1.14 -8.56
C GLY A 69 0.68 1.26 -7.64
N PRO A 70 1.93 0.97 -8.10
CA PRO A 70 3.12 0.96 -7.26
C PRO A 70 3.79 2.34 -7.15
N GLU A 71 4.58 2.52 -6.10
CA GLU A 71 5.27 3.76 -5.76
C GLU A 71 6.43 4.14 -6.69
N LYS A 72 7.18 3.13 -7.18
CA LYS A 72 8.40 3.39 -7.95
C LYS A 72 8.17 4.23 -9.22
N PRO A 73 7.22 3.92 -10.11
CA PRO A 73 6.91 4.75 -11.27
C PRO A 73 6.53 6.19 -10.91
N LEU A 74 5.81 6.39 -9.77
CA LEU A 74 5.43 7.71 -9.29
C LEU A 74 6.67 8.54 -8.92
N VAL A 75 7.56 7.96 -8.13
CA VAL A 75 8.82 8.61 -7.71
C VAL A 75 9.76 8.85 -8.88
N ASP A 76 9.76 7.98 -9.87
CA ASP A 76 10.57 8.13 -11.10
C ASP A 76 10.04 9.24 -12.02
N GLY A 77 8.75 9.66 -11.87
CA GLY A 77 8.16 10.79 -12.58
C GLY A 77 7.35 10.41 -13.82
N VAL A 78 6.83 9.19 -13.88
CA VAL A 78 5.97 8.75 -14.98
C VAL A 78 4.74 9.65 -15.17
N VAL A 79 4.19 10.21 -14.08
CA VAL A 79 3.03 11.09 -14.12
C VAL A 79 3.36 12.39 -14.86
N ASP A 80 4.47 13.04 -14.49
CA ASP A 80 4.92 14.28 -15.13
C ASP A 80 5.15 14.08 -16.63
N PHE A 81 5.78 12.96 -17.00
CA PHE A 81 6.00 12.62 -18.40
C PHE A 81 4.69 12.41 -19.16
N LEU A 82 3.76 11.63 -18.62
CA LEU A 82 2.49 11.33 -19.31
C LEU A 82 1.59 12.58 -19.41
N GLU A 83 1.51 13.39 -18.35
CA GLU A 83 0.73 14.64 -18.37
C GLU A 83 1.29 15.67 -19.34
N SER A 84 2.63 15.78 -19.50
CA SER A 84 3.24 16.64 -20.52
C SER A 84 2.89 16.22 -21.93
N ASN A 85 2.44 14.97 -22.13
CA ASN A 85 1.92 14.40 -23.37
C ASN A 85 0.38 14.37 -23.40
N GLN A 86 -0.31 15.13 -22.54
CA GLN A 86 -1.78 15.28 -22.49
C GLN A 86 -2.52 13.97 -22.13
N ILE A 87 -1.86 13.02 -21.49
CA ILE A 87 -2.45 11.76 -21.02
C ILE A 87 -2.93 11.96 -19.58
N LYS A 88 -4.20 11.60 -19.31
CA LYS A 88 -4.76 11.64 -17.97
C LYS A 88 -4.18 10.53 -17.10
N VAL A 89 -3.69 10.89 -15.93
CA VAL A 89 -3.09 9.96 -14.97
C VAL A 89 -3.71 10.10 -13.60
N PHE A 90 -4.07 8.96 -13.01
CA PHE A 90 -4.40 8.87 -11.59
C PHE A 90 -3.15 8.45 -10.82
N GLY A 91 -2.50 9.41 -10.23
CA GLY A 91 -1.26 9.34 -9.47
C GLY A 91 -0.71 10.74 -9.21
N PRO A 92 -0.03 10.98 -8.05
CA PRO A 92 0.63 12.26 -7.78
C PRO A 92 1.88 12.45 -8.67
N ASN A 93 2.24 13.71 -8.93
CA ASN A 93 3.44 14.01 -9.69
C ASN A 93 4.72 13.65 -8.92
N LYS A 94 5.87 13.70 -9.59
CA LYS A 94 7.17 13.34 -9.02
C LYS A 94 7.50 14.11 -7.74
N SER A 95 7.20 15.41 -7.69
CA SER A 95 7.45 16.25 -6.52
C SER A 95 6.60 15.82 -5.32
N ALA A 96 5.31 15.60 -5.51
CA ALA A 96 4.40 15.13 -4.46
C ALA A 96 4.72 13.69 -4.03
N SER A 97 5.20 12.85 -4.95
CA SER A 97 5.58 11.46 -4.67
C SER A 97 6.80 11.34 -3.74
N GLN A 98 7.53 12.44 -3.51
CA GLN A 98 8.61 12.46 -2.51
C GLN A 98 8.10 12.25 -1.08
N LEU A 99 6.82 12.41 -0.79
CA LEU A 99 6.23 12.01 0.50
C LEU A 99 6.47 10.53 0.84
N GLU A 100 6.51 9.63 -0.16
CA GLU A 100 6.90 8.22 0.01
C GLU A 100 8.34 7.98 -0.42
N GLY A 101 8.80 8.70 -1.44
CA GLY A 101 10.13 8.55 -2.04
C GLY A 101 11.29 8.91 -1.12
N SER A 102 11.08 9.81 -0.17
CA SER A 102 12.07 10.19 0.85
C SER A 102 11.41 10.39 2.21
N LYS A 103 11.79 9.53 3.16
CA LYS A 103 11.36 9.65 4.56
C LYS A 103 11.86 10.93 5.19
N ILE A 104 13.08 11.34 4.85
CA ILE A 104 13.70 12.59 5.32
C ILE A 104 12.93 13.81 4.80
N PHE A 105 12.49 13.78 3.54
CA PHE A 105 11.64 14.83 2.99
C PHE A 105 10.36 15.00 3.81
N THR A 106 9.65 13.88 4.09
CA THR A 106 8.45 13.89 4.92
C THR A 106 8.72 14.40 6.33
N LYS A 107 9.83 13.98 6.96
CA LYS A 107 10.19 14.46 8.32
C LYS A 107 10.45 15.95 8.35
N LYS A 108 11.13 16.53 7.35
CA LYS A 108 11.35 17.97 7.23
C LYS A 108 10.02 18.75 7.11
N ILE A 109 9.02 18.18 6.42
CA ILE A 109 7.67 18.75 6.37
C ILE A 109 7.02 18.68 7.76
N CYS A 110 7.10 17.53 8.44
CA CYS A 110 6.56 17.37 9.77
C CYS A 110 7.14 18.39 10.76
N GLU A 111 8.44 18.60 10.74
CA GLU A 111 9.12 19.59 11.59
C GLU A 111 8.63 21.01 11.29
N LYS A 112 8.62 21.39 10.00
CA LYS A 112 8.24 22.73 9.56
C LYS A 112 6.79 23.10 9.86
N TYR A 113 5.88 22.16 9.71
CA TYR A 113 4.43 22.35 9.88
C TYR A 113 3.88 21.79 11.19
N GLN A 114 4.78 21.38 12.10
CA GLN A 114 4.45 20.83 13.41
C GLN A 114 3.49 19.63 13.34
N ILE A 115 3.61 18.82 12.29
CA ILE A 115 2.85 17.59 12.13
C ILE A 115 3.35 16.57 13.17
N PRO A 116 2.47 15.99 14.00
CA PRO A 116 2.86 15.02 15.02
C PRO A 116 3.56 13.81 14.40
N THR A 117 4.81 13.57 14.75
CA THR A 117 5.63 12.43 14.31
C THR A 117 6.65 12.09 15.40
N ALA A 118 7.32 10.93 15.29
CA ALA A 118 8.41 10.57 16.21
C ALA A 118 9.51 11.63 16.17
N LYS A 119 10.12 11.93 17.33
CA LYS A 119 11.36 12.72 17.36
C LYS A 119 12.41 12.01 16.53
N PHE A 120 13.19 12.76 15.76
CA PHE A 120 14.11 12.18 14.80
C PHE A 120 15.40 12.99 14.67
N GLY A 121 16.43 12.32 14.16
CA GLY A 121 17.67 12.94 13.71
C GLY A 121 18.09 12.39 12.35
N VAL A 122 18.65 13.25 11.51
CA VAL A 122 19.17 12.89 10.19
C VAL A 122 20.70 12.98 10.21
N TYR A 123 21.39 11.92 9.80
CA TYR A 123 22.82 11.81 9.85
C TYR A 123 23.40 11.44 8.49
N HIS A 124 24.36 12.28 8.03
CA HIS A 124 24.99 12.14 6.71
C HIS A 124 26.25 11.23 6.73
N ASN A 125 26.66 10.78 7.91
CA ASN A 125 27.77 9.83 8.05
C ASN A 125 27.55 8.89 9.23
N GLN A 126 28.20 7.73 9.15
CA GLN A 126 28.08 6.68 10.14
C GLN A 126 28.55 7.11 11.55
N SER A 127 29.64 7.87 11.65
CA SER A 127 30.24 8.26 12.92
C SER A 127 29.28 9.11 13.74
N HIS A 128 28.67 10.14 13.14
CA HIS A 128 27.71 11.01 13.82
C HIS A 128 26.43 10.26 14.24
N ALA A 129 25.94 9.35 13.37
CA ALA A 129 24.80 8.52 13.71
C ALA A 129 25.09 7.63 14.92
N LEU A 130 26.27 7.02 14.98
CA LEU A 130 26.70 6.17 16.10
C LEU A 130 26.95 6.98 17.38
N GLU A 131 27.43 8.19 17.29
CA GLU A 131 27.59 9.08 18.43
C GLU A 131 26.24 9.46 19.04
N PHE A 132 25.29 9.90 18.19
CA PHE A 132 23.93 10.19 18.65
C PHE A 132 23.25 9.00 19.30
N LEU A 133 23.47 7.79 18.74
CA LEU A 133 22.87 6.55 19.24
C LEU A 133 23.21 6.28 20.71
N LYS A 134 24.38 6.72 21.21
CA LYS A 134 24.78 6.56 22.62
C LYS A 134 23.82 7.21 23.60
N ASN A 135 23.10 8.26 23.15
CA ASN A 135 22.17 9.04 23.98
C ASN A 135 20.71 8.70 23.69
N CYS A 136 20.41 7.76 22.78
CA CYS A 136 19.04 7.35 22.48
C CYS A 136 18.46 6.43 23.53
N LYS A 137 17.16 6.57 23.77
CA LYS A 137 16.38 5.59 24.54
C LYS A 137 16.04 4.39 23.64
N LEU A 138 16.12 3.20 24.21
CA LEU A 138 15.70 1.98 23.51
C LEU A 138 14.23 1.66 23.85
N PRO A 139 13.48 1.06 22.90
CA PRO A 139 13.89 0.76 21.52
C PRO A 139 14.03 2.03 20.68
N VAL A 140 14.87 1.97 19.65
CA VAL A 140 15.09 3.05 18.66
C VAL A 140 14.80 2.53 17.26
N VAL A 141 14.35 3.40 16.35
CA VAL A 141 14.05 3.02 14.97
C VAL A 141 15.08 3.64 14.02
N ILE A 142 15.74 2.78 13.26
CA ILE A 142 16.70 3.18 12.23
C ILE A 142 16.07 2.97 10.86
N LYS A 143 16.06 4.01 10.02
CA LYS A 143 15.46 3.94 8.69
C LYS A 143 16.44 4.38 7.60
N ALA A 144 16.52 3.59 6.54
CA ALA A 144 17.15 4.03 5.29
C ALA A 144 16.22 5.03 4.58
N ASP A 145 16.78 6.09 4.00
CA ASP A 145 16.02 6.98 3.13
C ASP A 145 15.78 6.34 1.75
N GLY A 146 14.72 6.76 1.07
CA GLY A 146 14.32 6.20 -0.22
C GLY A 146 13.39 5.00 -0.13
N LEU A 147 13.05 4.47 -1.31
CA LEU A 147 12.20 3.29 -1.46
C LEU A 147 12.98 2.02 -1.12
N ALA A 148 12.60 1.33 -0.06
CA ALA A 148 13.24 0.10 0.41
C ALA A 148 12.25 -1.08 0.53
N ALA A 149 11.07 -0.97 -0.08
CA ALA A 149 10.01 -1.98 -0.04
C ALA A 149 9.71 -2.51 1.39
N GLY A 150 9.64 -1.60 2.37
CA GLY A 150 9.42 -1.91 3.79
C GLY A 150 10.60 -2.58 4.51
N LYS A 151 11.71 -2.89 3.82
CA LYS A 151 12.87 -3.60 4.40
C LYS A 151 13.91 -2.67 5.02
N GLY A 152 13.84 -1.38 4.74
CA GLY A 152 14.78 -0.36 5.24
C GLY A 152 14.46 0.19 6.62
N VAL A 153 13.59 -0.46 7.41
CA VAL A 153 13.16 -0.02 8.75
C VAL A 153 13.57 -1.08 9.78
N TYR A 154 14.35 -0.68 10.77
CA TYR A 154 14.85 -1.52 11.85
C TYR A 154 14.35 -1.00 13.20
N ILE A 155 13.58 -1.81 13.90
CA ILE A 155 13.20 -1.56 15.30
C ILE A 155 14.26 -2.25 16.18
N CYS A 156 15.13 -1.46 16.75
CA CYS A 156 16.32 -1.94 17.47
C CYS A 156 16.06 -1.90 18.98
N LYS A 157 16.10 -3.06 19.62
CA LYS A 157 15.93 -3.22 21.07
C LYS A 157 17.25 -3.14 21.84
N SER A 158 18.38 -3.16 21.11
CA SER A 158 19.73 -3.03 21.67
C SER A 158 20.58 -2.05 20.85
N TYR A 159 21.59 -1.47 21.47
CA TYR A 159 22.58 -0.62 20.79
C TYR A 159 23.37 -1.39 19.74
N SER A 160 23.62 -2.69 19.96
CA SER A 160 24.28 -3.56 19.00
C SER A 160 23.46 -3.72 17.71
N ASP A 161 22.15 -3.94 17.84
CA ASP A 161 21.24 -4.04 16.69
C ASP A 161 21.17 -2.71 15.93
N ALA A 162 21.07 -1.58 16.64
CA ALA A 162 21.01 -0.27 16.01
C ALA A 162 22.32 0.10 15.31
N LYS A 163 23.48 -0.20 15.91
CA LYS A 163 24.80 -0.04 15.28
C LYS A 163 24.87 -0.85 13.99
N LYS A 164 24.51 -2.12 14.04
CA LYS A 164 24.49 -3.00 12.85
C LYS A 164 23.56 -2.47 11.76
N ALA A 165 22.39 -1.99 12.11
CA ALA A 165 21.45 -1.40 11.16
C ALA A 165 22.03 -0.16 10.46
N ILE A 166 22.66 0.76 11.19
CA ILE A 166 23.34 1.93 10.63
C ILE A 166 24.46 1.50 9.69
N GLU A 167 25.29 0.54 10.10
CA GLU A 167 26.38 0.03 9.28
C GLU A 167 25.88 -0.61 7.97
N GLU A 168 24.83 -1.42 8.04
CA GLU A 168 24.23 -2.07 6.86
C GLU A 168 23.68 -1.04 5.86
N ILE A 169 23.04 0.03 6.37
CA ILE A 169 22.53 1.11 5.53
C ILE A 169 23.66 1.83 4.81
N PHE A 170 24.70 2.31 5.52
CA PHE A 170 25.82 3.00 4.91
C PHE A 170 26.69 2.10 4.01
N LYS A 171 26.69 0.77 4.21
CA LYS A 171 27.29 -0.20 3.29
C LYS A 171 26.50 -0.42 2.00
N GLY A 172 25.35 0.25 1.84
CA GLY A 172 24.57 0.24 0.61
C GLY A 172 23.60 -0.94 0.47
N LYS A 173 23.16 -1.57 1.58
CA LYS A 173 22.19 -2.67 1.54
C LYS A 173 20.88 -2.33 0.82
N PHE A 174 20.49 -1.05 0.80
CA PHE A 174 19.29 -0.53 0.13
C PHE A 174 19.62 0.48 -0.98
N GLY A 175 20.81 0.39 -1.57
CA GLY A 175 21.36 1.36 -2.50
C GLY A 175 22.37 2.32 -1.84
N ILE A 176 22.89 3.26 -2.60
CA ILE A 176 23.86 4.25 -2.07
C ILE A 176 23.12 5.15 -1.08
N ALA A 177 23.33 4.90 0.21
CA ALA A 177 22.76 5.72 1.28
C ALA A 177 23.64 6.94 1.53
N LYS A 178 23.08 8.13 1.34
CA LYS A 178 23.72 9.41 1.71
C LYS A 178 23.41 9.80 3.15
N GLU A 179 22.32 9.27 3.69
CA GLU A 179 21.76 9.67 4.98
C GLU A 179 21.08 8.49 5.65
N VAL A 180 21.03 8.53 6.98
CA VAL A 180 20.25 7.63 7.80
C VAL A 180 19.34 8.44 8.72
N LEU A 181 18.11 7.95 8.91
CA LEU A 181 17.14 8.52 9.83
C LEU A 181 17.11 7.67 11.11
N VAL A 182 17.28 8.34 12.25
CA VAL A 182 17.17 7.74 13.60
C VAL A 182 15.95 8.35 14.28
N GLU A 183 15.02 7.53 14.74
CA GLU A 183 13.76 7.98 15.33
C GLU A 183 13.51 7.33 16.70
N ASP A 184 12.81 8.06 17.56
CA ASP A 184 12.22 7.47 18.75
C ASP A 184 11.19 6.39 18.36
N PHE A 185 11.13 5.32 19.12
CA PHE A 185 10.11 4.30 18.95
C PHE A 185 8.75 4.85 19.40
N LEU A 186 7.75 4.75 18.52
CA LEU A 186 6.37 5.07 18.85
C LEU A 186 5.67 3.84 19.42
N ASP A 187 5.13 3.97 20.62
CA ASP A 187 4.30 2.97 21.26
C ASP A 187 2.81 3.28 21.00
N GLY A 188 2.05 2.27 20.58
CA GLY A 188 0.64 2.39 20.24
C GLY A 188 0.17 1.30 19.28
N GLU A 189 -0.93 1.58 18.56
CA GLU A 189 -1.44 0.70 17.51
C GLU A 189 -1.40 1.41 16.18
N GLU A 190 -0.94 0.69 15.16
CA GLU A 190 -0.88 1.23 13.80
C GLU A 190 -2.28 1.28 13.16
N MET A 191 -2.57 2.36 12.45
CA MET A 191 -3.77 2.54 11.65
C MET A 191 -3.41 3.15 10.29
N SER A 192 -4.00 2.61 9.24
CA SER A 192 -3.93 3.16 7.88
C SER A 192 -5.13 4.08 7.65
N PHE A 193 -4.86 5.37 7.39
CA PHE A 193 -5.88 6.37 7.08
C PHE A 193 -5.71 6.85 5.64
N PHE A 194 -6.77 6.74 4.84
CA PHE A 194 -6.72 7.06 3.42
C PHE A 194 -7.57 8.29 3.10
N VAL A 195 -7.00 9.21 2.34
CA VAL A 195 -7.75 10.26 1.64
C VAL A 195 -7.52 10.13 0.14
N LEU A 196 -8.56 10.48 -0.61
CA LEU A 196 -8.55 10.55 -2.06
C LEU A 196 -8.52 12.02 -2.46
N CYS A 197 -7.56 12.42 -3.29
CA CYS A 197 -7.28 13.81 -3.67
C CYS A 197 -7.47 14.04 -5.17
N ASP A 198 -7.93 15.25 -5.53
CA ASP A 198 -8.04 15.72 -6.92
C ASP A 198 -7.23 16.99 -7.19
N ASN A 199 -6.22 17.28 -6.36
CA ASN A 199 -5.41 18.48 -6.32
C ASN A 199 -6.10 19.74 -5.75
N ASN A 200 -7.41 19.83 -5.79
CA ASN A 200 -8.18 20.97 -5.31
C ASN A 200 -8.90 20.67 -3.99
N SER A 201 -9.32 19.44 -3.83
CA SER A 201 -10.06 18.92 -2.68
C SER A 201 -9.66 17.48 -2.37
N TYR A 202 -10.13 17.00 -1.22
CA TYR A 202 -9.98 15.59 -0.87
C TYR A 202 -11.26 15.03 -0.23
N LYS A 203 -11.36 13.70 -0.23
CA LYS A 203 -12.39 12.94 0.49
C LYS A 203 -11.72 11.85 1.33
N ILE A 204 -12.25 11.58 2.52
CA ILE A 204 -11.85 10.43 3.31
C ILE A 204 -12.26 9.17 2.56
N PHE A 205 -11.31 8.25 2.33
CA PHE A 205 -11.56 7.05 1.53
C PHE A 205 -11.77 5.79 2.37
N ASN A 206 -11.60 5.80 3.62
CA ASN A 206 -11.76 4.75 4.63
C ASN A 206 -10.47 4.53 5.44
N THR A 207 -10.55 3.57 6.36
CA THR A 207 -9.44 3.18 7.24
C THR A 207 -9.22 1.68 7.21
N ALA A 208 -8.00 1.24 7.54
CA ALA A 208 -7.68 -0.16 7.71
C ALA A 208 -6.64 -0.35 8.83
N GLN A 209 -6.45 -1.59 9.27
CA GLN A 209 -5.30 -1.99 10.07
C GLN A 209 -4.64 -3.19 9.43
N ASP A 210 -3.34 -3.06 9.15
CA ASP A 210 -2.50 -4.09 8.56
C ASP A 210 -1.79 -4.92 9.66
N HIS A 211 -1.51 -6.17 9.36
CA HIS A 211 -0.74 -7.08 10.19
C HIS A 211 0.62 -7.33 9.53
N LYS A 212 1.63 -6.55 9.91
CA LYS A 212 2.95 -6.54 9.27
C LYS A 212 3.86 -7.70 9.65
N ARG A 213 3.65 -8.34 10.79
CA ARG A 213 4.50 -9.44 11.25
C ARG A 213 4.12 -10.76 10.60
N VAL A 214 5.15 -11.56 10.26
CA VAL A 214 4.97 -12.81 9.49
C VAL A 214 4.22 -13.90 10.26
N PHE A 215 4.36 -13.98 11.59
CA PHE A 215 3.74 -15.02 12.42
C PHE A 215 2.60 -14.46 13.29
N GLU A 216 1.73 -15.36 13.71
CA GLU A 216 0.63 -15.09 14.64
C GLU A 216 1.13 -14.44 15.94
N GLY A 217 0.25 -13.63 16.56
CA GLY A 217 0.59 -12.86 17.75
C GLY A 217 1.62 -11.76 17.48
N ASP A 218 1.69 -11.25 16.25
CA ASP A 218 2.61 -10.20 15.79
C ASP A 218 4.09 -10.52 16.08
N LYS A 219 4.49 -11.75 15.78
CA LYS A 219 5.85 -12.26 15.96
C LYS A 219 6.60 -12.34 14.64
N GLY A 220 7.92 -12.45 14.74
CA GLY A 220 8.81 -12.62 13.57
C GLY A 220 9.15 -11.30 12.88
N LYS A 221 9.59 -11.39 11.62
CA LYS A 221 10.05 -10.25 10.82
C LYS A 221 8.89 -9.43 10.26
N ASN A 222 9.15 -8.16 9.97
CA ASN A 222 8.23 -7.32 9.20
C ASN A 222 8.12 -7.83 7.77
N THR A 223 6.96 -7.67 7.18
CA THR A 223 6.58 -8.06 5.81
C THR A 223 5.92 -6.87 5.11
N GLY A 224 5.49 -7.06 3.88
CA GLY A 224 4.63 -6.11 3.17
C GLY A 224 3.16 -6.16 3.58
N GLY A 225 2.80 -6.92 4.63
CA GLY A 225 1.44 -7.17 5.11
C GLY A 225 1.03 -8.62 4.93
N MET A 226 0.61 -9.25 6.04
CA MET A 226 0.08 -10.63 6.09
C MET A 226 -1.44 -10.66 6.02
N GLY A 227 -2.07 -9.51 6.06
CA GLY A 227 -3.51 -9.31 6.00
C GLY A 227 -3.91 -8.00 6.64
N ALA A 228 -5.11 -7.55 6.33
CA ALA A 228 -5.68 -6.32 6.87
C ALA A 228 -7.17 -6.48 7.13
N TYR A 229 -7.73 -5.56 7.89
CA TYR A 229 -9.17 -5.44 8.06
C TYR A 229 -9.63 -3.99 7.95
N SER A 230 -10.86 -3.77 7.54
CA SER A 230 -11.50 -2.47 7.37
C SER A 230 -12.97 -2.50 7.79
N PRO A 231 -13.50 -1.43 8.40
CA PRO A 231 -12.79 -0.26 8.88
C PRO A 231 -11.93 -0.57 10.12
N SER A 232 -10.98 0.32 10.42
CA SER A 232 -10.19 0.23 11.65
C SER A 232 -11.07 0.38 12.90
N ARG A 233 -10.86 -0.47 13.91
CA ARG A 233 -11.55 -0.35 15.20
C ARG A 233 -11.18 0.91 15.99
N LEU A 234 -10.04 1.52 15.68
CA LEU A 234 -9.55 2.73 16.33
C LEU A 234 -10.24 4.00 15.82
N TYR A 235 -10.87 3.91 14.64
CA TYR A 235 -11.49 5.06 14.00
C TYR A 235 -12.72 5.56 14.76
N ASN A 236 -12.72 6.86 15.03
CA ASN A 236 -13.85 7.59 15.55
C ASN A 236 -13.77 9.04 15.08
N TYR A 237 -14.88 9.78 15.21
CA TYR A 237 -15.02 11.15 14.72
C TYR A 237 -14.03 12.15 15.33
N GLU A 238 -13.68 12.00 16.62
CA GLU A 238 -12.72 12.88 17.29
C GLU A 238 -11.31 12.65 16.74
N LEU A 239 -10.91 11.37 16.58
CA LEU A 239 -9.63 10.99 15.98
C LEU A 239 -9.53 11.46 14.54
N GLU A 240 -10.60 11.32 13.75
CA GLU A 240 -10.67 11.83 12.38
C GLU A 240 -10.33 13.30 12.31
N LYS A 241 -11.02 14.14 13.12
CA LYS A 241 -10.73 15.59 13.17
C LYS A 241 -9.26 15.88 13.50
N LYS A 242 -8.68 15.15 14.45
CA LYS A 242 -7.28 15.33 14.81
C LYS A 242 -6.35 14.97 13.65
N ILE A 243 -6.64 13.87 12.93
CA ILE A 243 -5.86 13.43 11.78
C ILE A 243 -5.93 14.48 10.67
N LEU A 244 -7.13 14.94 10.32
CA LEU A 244 -7.32 15.95 9.29
C LEU A 244 -6.57 17.23 9.64
N ASN A 245 -6.87 17.84 10.77
CA ASN A 245 -6.35 19.16 11.14
C ASN A 245 -4.83 19.15 11.42
N LYS A 246 -4.31 18.08 12.03
CA LYS A 246 -2.90 18.05 12.46
C LYS A 246 -1.96 17.41 11.44
N ILE A 247 -2.47 16.59 10.51
CA ILE A 247 -1.64 15.75 9.64
C ILE A 247 -1.96 15.96 8.17
N ILE A 248 -3.23 15.77 7.76
CA ILE A 248 -3.60 15.80 6.33
C ILE A 248 -3.57 17.22 5.78
N ASP A 249 -4.31 18.14 6.40
CA ASP A 249 -4.43 19.53 5.93
C ASP A 249 -3.06 20.22 5.84
N PRO A 250 -2.18 20.20 6.87
CA PRO A 250 -0.86 20.83 6.76
C PRO A 250 0.01 20.22 5.65
N THR A 251 -0.14 18.91 5.38
CA THR A 251 0.61 18.24 4.31
C THR A 251 0.12 18.68 2.93
N LEU A 252 -1.18 18.69 2.71
CA LEU A 252 -1.75 19.11 1.43
C LEU A 252 -1.51 20.61 1.16
N ASP A 253 -1.58 21.44 2.20
CA ASP A 253 -1.22 22.88 2.11
C ASP A 253 0.23 23.07 1.72
N TYR A 254 1.16 22.30 2.31
CA TYR A 254 2.55 22.32 1.88
C TYR A 254 2.70 21.97 0.39
N LEU A 255 2.06 20.89 -0.07
CA LEU A 255 2.13 20.48 -1.47
C LEU A 255 1.59 21.58 -2.40
N LYS A 256 0.47 22.20 -2.02
CA LYS A 256 -0.13 23.32 -2.77
C LYS A 256 0.82 24.53 -2.87
N ILE A 257 1.43 24.92 -1.76
CA ILE A 257 2.43 26.01 -1.73
C ILE A 257 3.63 25.70 -2.64
N LYS A 258 4.00 24.42 -2.75
CA LYS A 258 5.10 23.95 -3.59
C LYS A 258 4.71 23.69 -5.05
N ASN A 259 3.46 23.92 -5.44
CA ASN A 259 2.90 23.55 -6.74
C ASN A 259 3.13 22.04 -7.06
N ALA A 260 3.17 21.21 -6.03
CA ALA A 260 3.31 19.77 -6.15
C ALA A 260 1.92 19.14 -6.33
N LYS A 261 1.54 18.88 -7.58
CA LYS A 261 0.21 18.37 -7.93
C LYS A 261 -0.05 16.99 -7.33
N TYR A 262 -1.18 16.87 -6.62
CA TYR A 262 -1.57 15.62 -5.99
C TYR A 262 -2.94 15.15 -6.49
N ILE A 263 -2.96 14.14 -7.35
CA ILE A 263 -4.15 13.40 -7.77
C ILE A 263 -3.94 11.94 -7.38
N GLY A 264 -4.84 11.37 -6.57
CA GLY A 264 -4.69 9.98 -6.14
C GLY A 264 -4.91 9.77 -4.66
N PHE A 265 -4.49 8.61 -4.17
CA PHE A 265 -4.58 8.27 -2.76
C PHE A 265 -3.38 8.79 -1.97
N LEU A 266 -3.67 9.50 -0.89
CA LEU A 266 -2.70 9.77 0.16
C LEU A 266 -3.01 8.85 1.34
N TYR A 267 -2.10 7.94 1.62
CA TYR A 267 -2.16 7.02 2.75
C TYR A 267 -1.25 7.52 3.86
N ALA A 268 -1.84 7.93 4.97
CA ALA A 268 -1.12 8.23 6.20
C ALA A 268 -1.05 6.97 7.08
N GLY A 269 0.16 6.45 7.28
CA GLY A 269 0.45 5.42 8.26
C GLY A 269 0.60 6.07 9.64
N LEU A 270 -0.30 5.76 10.55
CA LEU A 270 -0.43 6.42 11.84
C LEU A 270 -0.16 5.47 12.99
N MET A 271 0.53 5.95 14.03
CA MET A 271 0.54 5.35 15.35
C MET A 271 -0.48 6.05 16.23
N ILE A 272 -1.43 5.30 16.78
CA ILE A 272 -2.49 5.83 17.63
C ILE A 272 -2.23 5.41 19.07
N LYS A 273 -2.17 6.39 19.96
CA LYS A 273 -2.06 6.15 21.40
C LYS A 273 -2.96 7.14 22.14
N ASN A 274 -3.84 6.65 23.00
CA ASN A 274 -4.77 7.49 23.78
C ASN A 274 -5.60 8.47 22.89
N ASN A 275 -6.07 7.99 21.75
CA ASN A 275 -6.80 8.79 20.77
C ASN A 275 -6.02 10.00 20.19
N GLU A 276 -4.67 9.96 20.23
CA GLU A 276 -3.79 10.93 19.60
C GLU A 276 -3.05 10.28 18.43
N PRO A 277 -3.13 10.88 17.22
CA PRO A 277 -2.44 10.37 16.05
C PRO A 277 -1.01 10.90 15.95
N CYS A 278 -0.08 10.04 15.56
CA CYS A 278 1.30 10.37 15.27
C CYS A 278 1.68 9.77 13.91
N LEU A 279 2.17 10.58 12.99
CA LEU A 279 2.52 10.13 11.65
C LEU A 279 3.79 9.25 11.68
N ILE A 280 3.68 8.04 11.15
CA ILE A 280 4.82 7.12 10.93
C ILE A 280 5.46 7.41 9.58
N GLU A 281 4.65 7.41 8.51
CA GLU A 281 5.06 7.61 7.12
C GLU A 281 3.85 7.93 6.23
N TYR A 282 4.12 8.45 5.04
CA TYR A 282 3.13 8.50 3.96
C TYR A 282 3.42 7.43 2.92
N ASN A 283 2.33 6.96 2.27
CA ASN A 283 2.40 6.27 1.00
C ASN A 283 1.52 7.06 0.00
N VAL A 284 2.00 7.22 -1.23
CA VAL A 284 1.35 8.07 -2.24
C VAL A 284 0.45 7.27 -3.19
N ARG A 285 -0.05 6.18 -2.69
CA ARG A 285 -0.90 5.19 -3.39
C ARG A 285 -1.66 4.35 -2.36
N MET A 286 -2.58 3.49 -2.81
CA MET A 286 -3.21 2.54 -1.89
C MET A 286 -2.19 1.55 -1.31
N GLY A 287 -2.44 1.10 -0.10
CA GLY A 287 -1.71 0.00 0.52
C GLY A 287 -1.99 -1.36 -0.17
N ASP A 288 -1.17 -2.32 0.09
CA ASP A 288 -1.33 -3.72 -0.30
C ASP A 288 -0.95 -4.58 0.93
N PRO A 289 -1.93 -5.13 1.70
CA PRO A 289 -3.25 -5.56 1.26
C PRO A 289 -4.45 -4.63 1.60
N GLU A 290 -4.26 -3.38 2.00
CA GLU A 290 -5.38 -2.53 2.41
C GLU A 290 -6.34 -2.22 1.25
N CYS A 291 -5.83 -2.04 0.02
CA CYS A 291 -6.65 -1.85 -1.17
C CYS A 291 -7.66 -2.99 -1.38
N GLN A 292 -7.17 -4.24 -1.30
CA GLN A 292 -7.97 -5.44 -1.43
C GLN A 292 -9.04 -5.54 -0.34
N THR A 293 -8.75 -4.96 0.83
CA THR A 293 -9.63 -4.96 1.98
C THR A 293 -10.70 -3.88 1.90
N ILE A 294 -10.34 -2.68 1.43
CA ILE A 294 -11.22 -1.49 1.42
C ILE A 294 -12.16 -1.49 0.22
N LEU A 295 -11.66 -1.76 -0.99
CA LEU A 295 -12.45 -1.63 -2.22
C LEU A 295 -13.75 -2.43 -2.23
N PRO A 296 -13.83 -3.65 -1.68
CA PRO A 296 -15.08 -4.40 -1.60
C PRO A 296 -16.20 -3.72 -0.80
N LEU A 297 -15.86 -2.75 0.07
CA LEU A 297 -16.81 -1.98 0.86
C LEU A 297 -17.35 -0.75 0.13
N LEU A 298 -16.76 -0.35 -1.00
CA LEU A 298 -17.21 0.82 -1.78
C LEU A 298 -18.39 0.44 -2.68
N ASN A 299 -19.48 1.22 -2.63
CA ASN A 299 -20.64 1.06 -3.52
C ASN A 299 -20.50 1.85 -4.83
N ASN A 300 -19.68 2.91 -4.85
CA ASN A 300 -19.51 3.72 -6.06
C ASN A 300 -18.82 2.96 -7.20
N ASP A 301 -19.11 3.33 -8.43
CA ASP A 301 -18.29 2.98 -9.59
C ASP A 301 -16.88 3.56 -9.44
N LEU A 302 -15.88 2.69 -9.27
CA LEU A 302 -14.50 3.10 -8.98
C LEU A 302 -13.89 3.90 -10.14
N LEU A 303 -14.25 3.58 -11.40
CA LEU A 303 -13.79 4.35 -12.55
C LEU A 303 -14.35 5.77 -12.54
N GLU A 304 -15.63 5.93 -12.21
CA GLU A 304 -16.23 7.26 -12.07
C GLU A 304 -15.56 8.08 -10.97
N VAL A 305 -15.23 7.46 -9.85
CA VAL A 305 -14.46 8.11 -8.78
C VAL A 305 -13.12 8.62 -9.31
N PHE A 306 -12.37 7.81 -10.05
CA PHE A 306 -11.06 8.19 -10.60
C PHE A 306 -11.17 9.25 -11.71
N GLU A 307 -12.21 9.19 -12.54
CA GLU A 307 -12.49 10.24 -13.53
C GLU A 307 -12.71 11.60 -12.84
N ASN A 308 -13.47 11.62 -11.75
CA ASN A 308 -13.68 12.85 -10.99
C ASN A 308 -12.41 13.39 -10.34
N CYS A 309 -11.52 12.51 -9.86
CA CYS A 309 -10.21 12.94 -9.37
C CYS A 309 -9.37 13.57 -10.48
N THR A 310 -9.28 12.92 -11.64
CA THR A 310 -8.45 13.42 -12.74
C THR A 310 -9.04 14.65 -13.42
N ASN A 311 -10.33 14.90 -13.27
CA ASN A 311 -11.01 16.09 -13.78
C ASN A 311 -11.07 17.26 -12.75
N GLY A 312 -10.63 17.05 -11.49
CA GLY A 312 -10.71 18.09 -10.44
C GLY A 312 -12.14 18.33 -9.95
N THR A 313 -13.02 17.36 -10.05
CA THR A 313 -14.45 17.42 -9.72
C THR A 313 -14.85 16.48 -8.60
N LEU A 314 -13.89 16.02 -7.79
CA LEU A 314 -14.12 15.07 -6.70
C LEU A 314 -15.14 15.59 -5.66
N HIS A 315 -15.25 16.90 -5.49
CA HIS A 315 -16.23 17.53 -4.59
C HIS A 315 -17.67 17.17 -4.95
N ASN A 316 -17.97 16.85 -6.22
CA ASN A 316 -19.32 16.48 -6.69
C ASN A 316 -19.72 15.04 -6.33
N ILE A 317 -18.76 14.18 -5.96
CA ILE A 317 -19.06 12.79 -5.61
C ILE A 317 -19.25 12.65 -4.11
N LYS A 318 -20.31 11.95 -3.71
CA LYS A 318 -20.43 11.38 -2.36
C LYS A 318 -19.93 9.94 -2.39
N LEU A 319 -18.92 9.64 -1.61
CA LEU A 319 -18.47 8.24 -1.41
C LEU A 319 -19.52 7.53 -0.55
N ASP A 320 -19.98 6.40 -1.03
CA ASP A 320 -20.97 5.55 -0.39
C ASP A 320 -20.34 4.20 0.01
N TRP A 321 -20.47 3.85 1.29
CA TRP A 321 -19.78 2.71 1.88
C TRP A 321 -20.80 1.72 2.44
N LYS A 322 -20.52 0.44 2.23
CA LYS A 322 -21.22 -0.64 2.90
C LYS A 322 -20.99 -0.58 4.41
N SER A 323 -21.99 -1.01 5.19
CA SER A 323 -21.89 -1.08 6.65
C SER A 323 -21.13 -2.30 7.17
N GLU A 324 -20.85 -3.24 6.29
CA GLU A 324 -20.16 -4.50 6.57
C GLU A 324 -18.70 -4.29 6.92
N LYS A 325 -18.08 -5.37 7.38
CA LYS A 325 -16.67 -5.48 7.73
C LYS A 325 -15.95 -6.29 6.68
N SER A 326 -14.73 -5.92 6.37
CA SER A 326 -13.90 -6.64 5.39
C SER A 326 -12.60 -7.11 6.01
N ILE A 327 -12.21 -8.34 5.71
CA ILE A 327 -10.90 -8.91 6.06
C ILE A 327 -10.22 -9.41 4.80
N CYS A 328 -8.92 -9.19 4.73
CA CYS A 328 -8.02 -9.82 3.78
C CYS A 328 -6.98 -10.66 4.53
N ILE A 329 -6.81 -11.92 4.14
CA ILE A 329 -5.71 -12.78 4.59
C ILE A 329 -4.79 -13.06 3.40
N VAL A 330 -3.51 -12.77 3.58
CA VAL A 330 -2.49 -12.98 2.54
C VAL A 330 -1.87 -14.35 2.71
N VAL A 331 -1.91 -15.14 1.64
CA VAL A 331 -1.17 -16.41 1.52
C VAL A 331 0.17 -16.12 0.85
N THR A 332 1.25 -16.43 1.54
CA THR A 332 2.62 -16.19 1.11
C THR A 332 3.30 -17.50 0.73
N SER A 333 4.38 -17.44 -0.05
CA SER A 333 5.30 -18.57 -0.21
C SER A 333 5.99 -18.87 1.13
N LYS A 334 6.17 -20.16 1.44
CA LYS A 334 6.89 -20.60 2.64
C LYS A 334 8.31 -20.05 2.63
N GLY A 335 8.74 -19.47 3.74
CA GLY A 335 10.04 -18.80 3.90
C GLY A 335 9.99 -17.28 3.76
N TYR A 336 8.90 -16.71 3.19
CA TYR A 336 8.72 -15.24 3.14
C TYR A 336 8.72 -14.63 4.57
N PRO A 337 9.34 -13.44 4.82
CA PRO A 337 9.90 -12.48 3.88
C PRO A 337 11.38 -12.72 3.48
N ASP A 338 11.98 -13.83 3.92
CA ASP A 338 13.33 -14.23 3.55
C ASP A 338 13.36 -14.94 2.18
N SER A 339 14.25 -15.89 1.99
CA SER A 339 14.31 -16.69 0.78
C SER A 339 13.13 -17.67 0.68
N PHE A 340 12.52 -17.75 -0.47
CA PHE A 340 11.43 -18.66 -0.78
C PHE A 340 11.55 -19.21 -2.20
N ASP A 341 10.98 -20.39 -2.43
CA ASP A 341 10.96 -21.02 -3.75
C ASP A 341 9.93 -20.35 -4.66
N LYS A 342 10.30 -20.22 -5.94
CA LYS A 342 9.44 -19.72 -7.01
C LYS A 342 9.00 -20.86 -7.92
N ASN A 343 8.01 -20.57 -8.76
CA ASN A 343 7.45 -21.51 -9.74
C ASN A 343 6.88 -22.79 -9.10
N ILE A 344 6.33 -22.66 -7.89
CA ILE A 344 5.66 -23.76 -7.21
C ILE A 344 4.20 -23.80 -7.68
N PRO A 345 3.69 -24.96 -8.16
CA PRO A 345 2.31 -25.08 -8.64
C PRO A 345 1.30 -24.92 -7.50
N ILE A 346 0.18 -24.22 -7.83
CA ILE A 346 -0.95 -23.99 -6.92
C ILE A 346 -2.15 -24.77 -7.46
N LYS A 347 -2.08 -26.10 -7.39
CA LYS A 347 -2.95 -27.03 -8.14
C LYS A 347 -4.45 -26.84 -7.90
N ASN A 348 -4.88 -26.60 -6.66
CA ASN A 348 -6.30 -26.52 -6.31
C ASN A 348 -6.93 -25.15 -6.57
N LEU A 349 -6.15 -24.14 -6.97
CA LEU A 349 -6.65 -22.78 -7.10
C LEU A 349 -7.79 -22.65 -8.13
N LYS A 350 -7.71 -23.37 -9.24
CA LYS A 350 -8.75 -23.35 -10.27
C LYS A 350 -10.06 -24.02 -9.86
N ASN A 351 -10.03 -24.83 -8.80
CA ASN A 351 -11.20 -25.56 -8.29
C ASN A 351 -11.92 -24.76 -7.18
N LEU A 352 -11.37 -23.63 -6.74
CA LEU A 352 -12.04 -22.80 -5.75
C LEU A 352 -13.15 -22.00 -6.39
N SER A 353 -14.37 -22.20 -5.91
CA SER A 353 -15.51 -21.36 -6.23
C SER A 353 -15.70 -20.32 -5.13
N MET A 354 -15.67 -19.04 -5.51
CA MET A 354 -16.02 -17.96 -4.57
C MET A 354 -17.54 -17.84 -4.54
N VAL A 355 -18.07 -17.68 -3.34
CA VAL A 355 -19.45 -17.28 -3.10
C VAL A 355 -19.54 -15.78 -2.97
N ASP A 356 -20.76 -15.23 -2.97
CA ASP A 356 -20.99 -13.81 -2.81
C ASP A 356 -20.23 -13.22 -1.62
N ASN A 357 -19.70 -12.01 -1.79
CA ASN A 357 -18.90 -11.31 -0.79
C ASN A 357 -17.55 -11.95 -0.44
N GLN A 358 -17.05 -12.86 -1.29
CA GLN A 358 -15.71 -13.43 -1.20
C GLN A 358 -14.92 -13.17 -2.48
N TYR A 359 -13.61 -12.89 -2.33
CA TYR A 359 -12.74 -12.58 -3.45
C TYR A 359 -11.38 -13.25 -3.27
N ILE A 360 -10.74 -13.62 -4.39
CA ILE A 360 -9.34 -14.01 -4.43
C ILE A 360 -8.61 -13.06 -5.39
N TYR A 361 -7.67 -12.27 -4.83
CA TYR A 361 -6.81 -11.44 -5.66
C TYR A 361 -5.43 -12.06 -5.76
N HIS A 362 -4.95 -12.21 -6.98
CA HIS A 362 -3.61 -12.69 -7.27
C HIS A 362 -2.58 -11.59 -7.05
N ALA A 363 -1.43 -11.95 -6.47
CA ALA A 363 -0.23 -11.13 -6.39
C ALA A 363 0.90 -11.81 -7.16
N GLY A 364 1.90 -12.36 -6.49
CA GLY A 364 3.01 -13.05 -7.13
C GLY A 364 2.61 -14.39 -7.74
N THR A 365 1.88 -14.35 -8.84
CA THR A 365 1.43 -15.55 -9.57
C THR A 365 1.61 -15.41 -11.07
N LYS A 366 1.86 -16.52 -11.78
CA LYS A 366 1.77 -16.64 -13.23
C LYS A 366 0.83 -17.78 -13.60
N LEU A 367 0.26 -17.69 -14.80
CA LEU A 367 -0.52 -18.75 -15.44
C LEU A 367 0.29 -19.28 -16.63
N GLU A 368 0.53 -20.57 -16.66
CA GLU A 368 1.29 -21.24 -17.70
C GLU A 368 0.70 -22.63 -17.95
N ASN A 369 0.37 -22.94 -19.20
CA ASN A 369 -0.32 -24.18 -19.58
C ASN A 369 -1.56 -24.49 -18.71
N GLU A 370 -2.39 -23.46 -18.47
CA GLU A 370 -3.57 -23.54 -17.62
C GLU A 370 -3.33 -23.88 -16.13
N GLU A 371 -2.10 -23.88 -15.68
CA GLU A 371 -1.73 -24.10 -14.28
C GLU A 371 -1.19 -22.81 -13.65
N TYR A 372 -1.55 -22.60 -12.38
CA TYR A 372 -1.06 -21.45 -11.60
C TYR A 372 0.22 -21.78 -10.85
N TYR A 373 1.18 -20.85 -10.89
CA TYR A 373 2.44 -20.96 -10.17
C TYR A 373 2.72 -19.72 -9.33
N SER A 374 3.34 -19.91 -8.17
CA SER A 374 3.85 -18.82 -7.35
C SER A 374 5.11 -18.20 -7.97
N THR A 375 5.19 -16.87 -8.00
CA THR A 375 6.36 -16.13 -8.53
C THR A 375 6.93 -15.14 -7.53
N GLY A 376 6.20 -14.86 -6.44
CA GLY A 376 6.55 -13.86 -5.44
C GLY A 376 6.41 -14.35 -4.01
N GLY A 377 6.79 -13.51 -3.06
CA GLY A 377 6.65 -13.79 -1.63
C GLY A 377 5.19 -13.80 -1.20
N ARG A 378 4.43 -12.71 -1.45
CA ARG A 378 2.97 -12.69 -1.31
C ARG A 378 2.35 -13.21 -2.60
N VAL A 379 1.45 -14.16 -2.51
CA VAL A 379 0.99 -14.97 -3.66
C VAL A 379 -0.49 -14.75 -3.94
N LEU A 380 -1.34 -14.91 -2.93
CA LEU A 380 -2.79 -14.76 -3.04
C LEU A 380 -3.33 -13.95 -1.86
N ASN A 381 -4.41 -13.22 -2.11
CA ASN A 381 -5.13 -12.46 -1.10
C ASN A 381 -6.58 -12.94 -1.08
N PHE A 382 -6.98 -13.56 0.01
CA PHE A 382 -8.35 -14.01 0.23
C PHE A 382 -9.09 -12.93 1.01
N VAL A 383 -10.22 -12.49 0.48
CA VAL A 383 -11.02 -11.41 1.08
C VAL A 383 -12.46 -11.89 1.30
N SER A 384 -13.02 -11.51 2.42
CA SER A 384 -14.45 -11.71 2.71
C SER A 384 -15.04 -10.48 3.39
N ILE A 385 -16.29 -10.20 3.04
CA ILE A 385 -17.12 -9.18 3.68
C ILE A 385 -18.20 -9.86 4.49
N ASP A 386 -18.43 -9.37 5.69
CA ASP A 386 -19.53 -9.83 6.56
C ASP A 386 -19.93 -8.76 7.56
N HIS A 387 -21.03 -8.96 8.27
CA HIS A 387 -21.48 -8.04 9.32
C HIS A 387 -20.52 -7.98 10.51
N ASN A 388 -19.72 -9.01 10.75
CA ASN A 388 -18.68 -9.02 11.75
C ASN A 388 -17.37 -9.66 11.26
N PHE A 389 -16.26 -9.28 11.88
CA PHE A 389 -14.93 -9.76 11.51
C PHE A 389 -14.73 -11.26 11.76
N GLU A 390 -15.36 -11.84 12.76
CA GLU A 390 -15.19 -13.26 13.08
C GLU A 390 -15.73 -14.16 11.97
N LEU A 391 -16.95 -13.88 11.50
CA LEU A 391 -17.55 -14.60 10.38
C LEU A 391 -16.77 -14.41 9.08
N ALA A 392 -16.35 -13.16 8.79
CA ALA A 392 -15.52 -12.87 7.62
C ALA A 392 -14.22 -13.70 7.65
N ARG A 393 -13.52 -13.71 8.79
CA ARG A 393 -12.28 -14.47 8.97
C ARG A 393 -12.49 -15.98 8.81
N LYS A 394 -13.54 -16.52 9.43
CA LYS A 394 -13.88 -17.95 9.34
C LYS A 394 -14.07 -18.38 7.88
N LYS A 395 -14.87 -17.63 7.11
CA LYS A 395 -15.11 -17.91 5.68
C LYS A 395 -13.81 -17.94 4.87
N ILE A 396 -12.89 -17.01 5.13
CA ILE A 396 -11.59 -16.97 4.44
C ILE A 396 -10.74 -18.19 4.78
N ILE A 397 -10.64 -18.54 6.06
CA ILE A 397 -9.84 -19.70 6.52
C ILE A 397 -10.35 -20.99 5.86
N GLU A 398 -11.67 -21.20 5.80
CA GLU A 398 -12.26 -22.33 5.12
C GLU A 398 -11.87 -22.43 3.64
N GLN A 399 -11.79 -21.30 2.93
CA GLN A 399 -11.35 -21.27 1.53
C GLN A 399 -9.84 -21.54 1.38
N ILE A 400 -9.02 -21.00 2.27
CA ILE A 400 -7.59 -21.28 2.25
C ILE A 400 -7.30 -22.74 2.58
N GLU A 401 -8.05 -23.35 3.49
CA GLU A 401 -7.94 -24.77 3.80
C GLU A 401 -8.35 -25.66 2.61
N LYS A 402 -9.37 -25.27 1.84
CA LYS A 402 -9.73 -25.95 0.57
C LYS A 402 -8.64 -25.81 -0.49
N LEU A 403 -7.94 -24.68 -0.55
CA LEU A 403 -6.78 -24.49 -1.43
C LEU A 403 -5.70 -25.54 -1.14
N ASN A 404 -5.50 -25.90 0.12
CA ASN A 404 -4.56 -26.93 0.59
C ASN A 404 -3.16 -26.82 -0.09
N TRP A 405 -2.64 -25.59 -0.20
CA TRP A 405 -1.32 -25.36 -0.78
C TRP A 405 -0.23 -25.50 0.28
N LYS A 406 0.44 -26.65 0.32
CA LYS A 406 1.44 -27.00 1.36
C LYS A 406 2.66 -26.06 1.40
N ASN A 407 2.97 -25.41 0.28
CA ASN A 407 4.05 -24.42 0.19
C ASN A 407 3.60 -22.99 0.54
N GLY A 408 2.37 -22.85 1.00
CA GLY A 408 1.79 -21.60 1.48
C GLY A 408 1.98 -21.40 2.98
N HIS A 409 2.08 -20.14 3.38
CA HIS A 409 1.99 -19.71 4.77
C HIS A 409 0.99 -18.57 4.89
N TYR A 410 0.19 -18.54 5.94
CA TYR A 410 -0.76 -17.47 6.24
C TYR A 410 -0.99 -17.38 7.76
N ARG A 411 -1.56 -16.28 8.20
CA ARG A 411 -1.92 -16.06 9.61
C ARG A 411 -3.41 -16.29 9.79
N LYS A 412 -3.78 -17.13 10.76
CA LYS A 412 -5.19 -17.37 11.13
C LYS A 412 -5.75 -16.27 12.05
N ASP A 413 -4.89 -15.48 12.67
CA ASP A 413 -5.26 -14.48 13.68
C ASP A 413 -5.52 -13.06 13.13
N ILE A 414 -5.55 -12.87 11.80
CA ILE A 414 -5.84 -11.54 11.21
C ILE A 414 -7.14 -10.97 11.81
N ALA A 415 -7.12 -9.67 12.15
CA ALA A 415 -8.19 -8.95 12.85
C ALA A 415 -8.43 -9.40 14.32
N TYR A 416 -7.51 -10.15 14.95
CA TYR A 416 -7.72 -10.64 16.31
C TYR A 416 -8.02 -9.53 17.32
N ARG A 417 -7.40 -8.33 17.16
CA ARG A 417 -7.63 -7.18 18.04
C ARG A 417 -9.05 -6.61 17.90
N ALA A 418 -9.62 -6.65 16.70
CA ALA A 418 -10.97 -6.17 16.47
C ALA A 418 -12.02 -7.20 16.95
N ILE A 419 -11.71 -8.50 16.88
CA ILE A 419 -12.60 -9.56 17.31
C ILE A 419 -12.63 -9.70 18.85
N ASN A 420 -11.47 -9.62 19.51
CA ASN A 420 -11.37 -9.82 20.96
C ASN A 420 -11.83 -8.60 21.80
N ASN A 421 -12.03 -7.44 21.16
CA ASN A 421 -12.46 -6.21 21.81
C ASN A 421 -13.83 -5.73 21.32
N SER A 422 -14.57 -6.59 20.63
CA SER A 422 -15.95 -6.36 20.17
C SER A 422 -16.98 -6.80 21.21
#